data_aa0a243c8afaca6a589ce42ece566b33
#
_entry.id   aa0a243c8afaca6a589ce42ece566b33
#
_cell.length_a   1.000
_cell.length_b   1.000
_cell.length_c   1.000
_cell.angle_alpha   90.00
_cell.angle_beta   90.00
_cell.angle_gamma   90.00
#
_symmetry.space_group_name_H-M   'P 1'
#
loop_
_entity.id
_entity.type
_entity.pdbx_description
1 polymer ?
#
loop_
_entity_poly.entity_id
_entity_poly.type
_entity_poly.pdbx_seq_one_letter_code
_entity_poly.pdbx_strand_id
1 'polypeptide(L)'
;VRVLLSFVGGTGHAEPLVPLAHVLRDAGHTVSFVGHPRYLPALEARGFLSFEVDGQLATGRRHLAGAALERRPLLEPNQFEEDRVLRRHYATEVPRRRVGRYLELYDRWAPDLVIRDEVDFAAALLTEELDIPHAVVLVLAAGSFVRPEVVAGPLDQLRAERGLAPDPDLAALQTGLVLSPFPPSFRDPASPLPATAHSFRTSLPSSGAERDSLPAWWARLEGRPVVHVTLGTVFATESGDLFARLLTGLGQLPVEVVVTLGRDVNPAELGPQPEHVHVEQWVPQTLLLPHTDLVVSHGGSGTVIAALAHGLPQVVIAMGADQMHNADRVRALGVGRALHPVTTTAAEIRDTVAALLTDDRAHSAAQRMQREISGLPGLDSALTLLETEAGQPSTPGQKYDGHRRCVTPGRGRLGRHGFRPP
;
A
#
# COMPACT_ATOMS: atom_id res chain seq x y z
N VAL A 1 21.56 -0.75 -14.67
CA VAL A 1 20.44 -1.63 -15.05
C VAL A 1 19.13 -0.85 -15.11
N ARG A 2 18.16 -1.37 -15.88
CA ARG A 2 16.80 -0.83 -15.99
C ARG A 2 15.91 -1.56 -14.99
N VAL A 3 15.40 -0.82 -14.03
CA VAL A 3 14.58 -1.34 -12.94
C VAL A 3 13.13 -0.88 -13.11
N LEU A 4 12.21 -1.81 -13.24
CA LEU A 4 10.78 -1.54 -13.35
C LEU A 4 10.09 -1.84 -12.03
N LEU A 5 9.50 -0.82 -11.39
CA LEU A 5 8.70 -0.97 -10.19
C LEU A 5 7.21 -1.03 -10.57
N SER A 6 6.55 -2.12 -10.22
CA SER A 6 5.14 -2.34 -10.55
C SER A 6 4.26 -2.43 -9.30
N PHE A 7 3.07 -1.85 -9.40
CA PHE A 7 2.10 -1.88 -8.30
C PHE A 7 0.65 -1.98 -8.79
N VAL A 8 -0.17 -2.59 -7.93
CA VAL A 8 -1.63 -2.70 -8.13
C VAL A 8 -2.33 -2.02 -6.97
N GLY A 9 -3.32 -1.19 -7.26
CA GLY A 9 -4.06 -0.47 -6.22
C GLY A 9 -3.68 0.99 -6.08
N GLY A 10 -3.78 1.51 -4.86
CA GLY A 10 -3.63 2.92 -4.57
C GLY A 10 -2.22 3.33 -4.08
N THR A 11 -2.17 4.51 -3.47
CA THR A 11 -0.95 5.06 -2.86
C THR A 11 -0.32 4.12 -1.83
N GLY A 12 -1.12 3.36 -1.08
CA GLY A 12 -0.61 2.37 -0.11
C GLY A 12 0.26 1.27 -0.74
N HIS A 13 0.12 0.99 -2.04
CA HIS A 13 0.93 0.04 -2.79
C HIS A 13 2.13 0.69 -3.48
N ALA A 14 1.98 1.94 -3.94
CA ALA A 14 3.06 2.67 -4.61
C ALA A 14 4.09 3.24 -3.62
N GLU A 15 3.65 3.85 -2.52
CA GLU A 15 4.54 4.55 -1.57
C GLU A 15 5.61 3.65 -0.93
N PRO A 16 5.36 2.37 -0.58
CA PRO A 16 6.41 1.49 -0.07
C PRO A 16 7.56 1.24 -1.06
N LEU A 17 7.32 1.40 -2.37
CA LEU A 17 8.31 1.22 -3.43
C LEU A 17 9.18 2.48 -3.64
N VAL A 18 8.68 3.65 -3.27
CA VAL A 18 9.33 4.95 -3.56
C VAL A 18 10.72 5.08 -2.92
N PRO A 19 10.95 4.71 -1.63
CA PRO A 19 12.28 4.77 -1.04
C PRO A 19 13.31 3.92 -1.79
N LEU A 20 12.92 2.72 -2.23
CA LEU A 20 13.78 1.84 -3.03
C LEU A 20 14.07 2.46 -4.42
N ALA A 21 13.07 3.08 -5.04
CA ALA A 21 13.23 3.76 -6.31
C ALA A 21 14.25 4.92 -6.21
N HIS A 22 14.23 5.68 -5.12
CA HIS A 22 15.20 6.75 -4.90
C HIS A 22 16.63 6.22 -4.76
N VAL A 23 16.87 5.23 -3.89
CA VAL A 23 18.23 4.70 -3.71
C VAL A 23 18.77 4.03 -4.95
N LEU A 24 17.92 3.34 -5.73
CA LEU A 24 18.30 2.76 -7.03
C LEU A 24 18.67 3.84 -8.04
N ARG A 25 17.88 4.90 -8.15
CA ARG A 25 18.19 6.02 -9.04
C ARG A 25 19.48 6.72 -8.63
N ASP A 26 19.66 6.97 -7.35
CA ASP A 26 20.84 7.64 -6.81
C ASP A 26 22.11 6.79 -6.96
N ALA A 27 21.97 5.45 -7.03
CA ALA A 27 23.02 4.51 -7.41
C ALA A 27 23.28 4.43 -8.93
N GLY A 28 22.57 5.23 -9.75
CA GLY A 28 22.79 5.33 -11.20
C GLY A 28 21.98 4.35 -12.05
N HIS A 29 20.99 3.67 -11.49
CA HIS A 29 20.09 2.82 -12.27
C HIS A 29 19.00 3.63 -12.98
N THR A 30 18.51 3.12 -14.10
CA THR A 30 17.34 3.69 -14.80
C THR A 30 16.08 3.10 -14.17
N VAL A 31 15.32 3.94 -13.46
CA VAL A 31 14.17 3.51 -12.66
C VAL A 31 12.88 4.02 -13.28
N SER A 32 11.90 3.13 -13.42
CA SER A 32 10.58 3.46 -13.94
C SER A 32 9.48 2.81 -13.09
N PHE A 33 8.33 3.45 -13.05
CA PHE A 33 7.13 2.89 -12.44
C PHE A 33 6.13 2.43 -13.50
N VAL A 34 5.35 1.41 -13.16
CA VAL A 34 4.22 0.96 -13.94
C VAL A 34 3.02 0.71 -13.04
N GLY A 35 1.87 1.29 -13.40
CA GLY A 35 0.68 1.19 -12.56
C GLY A 35 -0.54 1.92 -13.12
N HIS A 36 -1.51 2.20 -12.24
CA HIS A 36 -2.73 2.88 -12.61
C HIS A 36 -2.48 4.39 -12.85
N PRO A 37 -3.00 4.98 -13.97
CA PRO A 37 -2.72 6.36 -14.39
C PRO A 37 -3.05 7.44 -13.35
N ARG A 38 -4.01 7.20 -12.45
CA ARG A 38 -4.34 8.14 -11.37
C ARG A 38 -3.16 8.47 -10.45
N TYR A 39 -2.24 7.52 -10.25
CA TYR A 39 -1.15 7.64 -9.27
C TYR A 39 0.20 8.01 -9.91
N LEU A 40 0.34 7.82 -11.22
CA LEU A 40 1.58 8.08 -11.95
C LEU A 40 2.02 9.55 -11.92
N PRO A 41 1.13 10.57 -12.03
CA PRO A 41 1.56 11.96 -11.98
C PRO A 41 2.29 12.35 -10.68
N ALA A 42 1.95 11.73 -9.56
CA ALA A 42 2.65 11.98 -8.30
C ALA A 42 4.07 11.38 -8.28
N LEU A 43 4.31 10.29 -9.01
CA LEU A 43 5.62 9.66 -9.18
C LEU A 43 6.46 10.43 -10.21
N GLU A 44 5.85 10.90 -11.28
CA GLU A 44 6.48 11.75 -12.30
C GLU A 44 6.95 13.08 -11.71
N ALA A 45 6.16 13.69 -10.82
CA ALA A 45 6.54 14.90 -10.08
C ALA A 45 7.77 14.70 -9.17
N ARG A 46 8.09 13.44 -8.81
CA ARG A 46 9.31 13.04 -8.08
C ARG A 46 10.48 12.69 -9.01
N GLY A 47 10.30 12.90 -10.33
CA GLY A 47 11.34 12.68 -11.36
C GLY A 47 11.47 11.24 -11.83
N PHE A 48 10.47 10.38 -11.65
CA PHE A 48 10.48 9.02 -12.16
C PHE A 48 9.79 8.93 -13.52
N LEU A 49 10.33 8.12 -14.41
CA LEU A 49 9.63 7.70 -15.62
C LEU A 49 8.46 6.77 -15.24
N SER A 50 7.34 6.86 -15.93
CA SER A 50 6.19 6.01 -15.66
C SER A 50 5.54 5.44 -16.91
N PHE A 51 4.87 4.29 -16.75
CA PHE A 51 4.11 3.60 -17.80
C PHE A 51 2.71 3.26 -17.30
N GLU A 52 1.73 3.57 -18.11
CA GLU A 52 0.33 3.24 -17.82
C GLU A 52 0.00 1.83 -18.32
N VAL A 53 -0.62 1.01 -17.47
CA VAL A 53 -1.07 -0.34 -17.85
C VAL A 53 -2.54 -0.61 -17.60
N ASP A 54 -3.22 0.18 -16.79
CA ASP A 54 -4.58 -0.13 -16.33
C ASP A 54 -5.68 0.56 -17.13
N GLY A 55 -5.44 1.43 -18.08
CA GLY A 55 -6.48 2.14 -18.79
C GLY A 55 -7.57 2.69 -17.83
N GLN A 56 -8.77 3.01 -18.29
CA GLN A 56 -9.88 3.42 -17.42
C GLN A 56 -10.43 2.23 -16.61
N LEU A 57 -9.71 1.79 -15.57
CA LEU A 57 -10.22 0.82 -14.63
C LEU A 57 -11.11 1.54 -13.61
N ALA A 58 -12.38 1.17 -13.56
CA ALA A 58 -13.12 1.31 -12.32
C ALA A 58 -12.35 0.45 -11.28
N THR A 59 -11.63 1.08 -10.37
CA THR A 59 -11.20 0.42 -9.14
C THR A 59 -12.44 -0.24 -8.54
N GLY A 60 -12.33 -1.44 -7.98
CA GLY A 60 -13.50 -2.23 -7.53
C GLY A 60 -14.44 -1.50 -6.56
N ARG A 61 -14.00 -0.38 -6.00
CA ARG A 61 -14.81 0.68 -5.39
C ARG A 61 -14.84 1.84 -6.39
N ARG A 62 -16.02 2.16 -6.93
CA ARG A 62 -16.25 3.22 -7.93
C ARG A 62 -15.75 4.56 -7.39
N HIS A 63 -14.59 5.01 -7.80
CA HIS A 63 -14.23 6.42 -7.70
C HIS A 63 -15.01 7.18 -8.78
N LEU A 64 -16.14 7.74 -8.41
CA LEU A 64 -16.87 8.68 -9.24
C LEU A 64 -16.12 10.01 -9.21
N ALA A 65 -15.39 10.31 -10.26
CA ALA A 65 -14.90 11.66 -10.50
C ALA A 65 -16.12 12.56 -10.76
N GLY A 66 -16.26 13.66 -10.00
CA GLY A 66 -17.01 14.84 -10.43
C GLY A 66 -18.46 15.01 -9.98
N ALA A 67 -19.01 14.20 -9.07
CA ALA A 67 -20.23 14.57 -8.34
C ALA A 67 -19.83 15.02 -6.92
N ALA A 68 -20.58 15.98 -6.36
CA ALA A 68 -20.46 16.32 -4.94
C ALA A 68 -20.38 15.03 -4.13
N LEU A 69 -19.30 14.85 -3.38
CA LEU A 69 -19.04 13.63 -2.63
C LEU A 69 -20.08 13.54 -1.51
N GLU A 70 -21.26 13.01 -1.83
CA GLU A 70 -22.11 12.44 -0.78
C GLU A 70 -21.25 11.36 -0.12
N ARG A 71 -20.88 11.58 1.14
CA ARG A 71 -20.15 10.59 1.92
C ARG A 71 -20.95 9.31 1.88
N ARG A 72 -20.35 8.27 1.31
CA ARG A 72 -21.01 6.99 1.25
C ARG A 72 -21.23 6.48 2.66
N PRO A 73 -22.34 5.79 2.91
CA PRO A 73 -22.58 5.20 4.21
C PRO A 73 -21.41 4.27 4.55
N LEU A 74 -20.97 4.37 5.79
CA LEU A 74 -19.98 3.47 6.35
C LEU A 74 -20.56 2.06 6.39
N LEU A 75 -19.88 1.12 5.76
CA LEU A 75 -20.30 -0.27 5.75
C LEU A 75 -19.57 -1.04 6.85
N GLU A 76 -20.21 -2.08 7.34
CA GLU A 76 -19.60 -3.02 8.26
C GLU A 76 -18.45 -3.77 7.54
N PRO A 77 -17.24 -3.83 8.13
CA PRO A 77 -16.15 -4.60 7.56
C PRO A 77 -16.54 -6.07 7.48
N ASN A 78 -16.36 -6.67 6.32
CA ASN A 78 -16.76 -8.05 6.06
C ASN A 78 -15.65 -8.79 5.35
N GLN A 79 -14.98 -9.71 6.06
CA GLN A 79 -13.88 -10.51 5.52
C GLN A 79 -14.27 -11.28 4.26
N PHE A 80 -15.48 -11.82 4.20
CA PHE A 80 -15.95 -12.55 3.03
C PHE A 80 -16.03 -11.65 1.77
N GLU A 81 -16.47 -10.40 1.95
CA GLU A 81 -16.51 -9.42 0.84
C GLU A 81 -15.10 -9.00 0.42
N GLU A 82 -14.18 -8.80 1.36
CA GLU A 82 -12.79 -8.49 1.05
C GLU A 82 -12.10 -9.67 0.34
N ASP A 83 -12.34 -10.90 0.77
CA ASP A 83 -11.86 -12.12 0.10
C ASP A 83 -12.44 -12.25 -1.32
N ARG A 84 -13.70 -11.89 -1.51
CA ARG A 84 -14.35 -11.88 -2.82
C ARG A 84 -13.72 -10.84 -3.75
N VAL A 85 -13.41 -9.64 -3.23
CA VAL A 85 -12.71 -8.60 -3.99
C VAL A 85 -11.29 -9.05 -4.34
N LEU A 86 -10.55 -9.60 -3.38
CA LEU A 86 -9.19 -10.12 -3.61
C LEU A 86 -9.19 -11.22 -4.68
N ARG A 87 -10.08 -12.20 -4.56
CA ARG A 87 -10.22 -13.31 -5.50
C ARG A 87 -10.59 -12.85 -6.91
N ARG A 88 -11.68 -12.08 -7.01
CA ARG A 88 -12.26 -11.71 -8.31
C ARG A 88 -11.47 -10.60 -8.98
N HIS A 89 -11.21 -9.52 -8.27
CA HIS A 89 -10.58 -8.35 -8.84
C HIS A 89 -9.07 -8.53 -8.95
N TYR A 90 -8.38 -8.74 -7.81
CA TYR A 90 -6.92 -8.76 -7.78
C TYR A 90 -6.31 -10.05 -8.36
N ALA A 91 -6.89 -11.21 -8.06
CA ALA A 91 -6.33 -12.49 -8.51
C ALA A 91 -6.90 -13.00 -9.86
N THR A 92 -7.89 -12.31 -10.45
CA THR A 92 -8.50 -12.73 -11.72
C THR A 92 -8.53 -11.63 -12.77
N GLU A 93 -9.28 -10.54 -12.51
CA GLU A 93 -9.58 -9.53 -13.54
C GLU A 93 -8.36 -8.66 -13.86
N VAL A 94 -7.64 -8.18 -12.84
CA VAL A 94 -6.47 -7.32 -13.00
C VAL A 94 -5.35 -8.05 -13.74
N PRO A 95 -4.91 -9.24 -13.34
CA PRO A 95 -3.82 -9.94 -14.03
C PRO A 95 -4.14 -10.21 -15.49
N ARG A 96 -5.34 -10.70 -15.81
CA ARG A 96 -5.74 -10.95 -17.21
C ARG A 96 -5.63 -9.74 -18.11
N ARG A 97 -5.95 -8.56 -17.59
CA ARG A 97 -5.84 -7.31 -18.36
C ARG A 97 -4.42 -6.82 -18.48
N ARG A 98 -3.62 -6.97 -17.42
CA ARG A 98 -2.25 -6.44 -17.36
C ARG A 98 -1.25 -7.27 -18.14
N VAL A 99 -1.41 -8.60 -18.18
CA VAL A 99 -0.46 -9.52 -18.81
C VAL A 99 -0.08 -9.08 -20.23
N GLY A 100 -1.06 -8.81 -21.10
CA GLY A 100 -0.78 -8.38 -22.47
C GLY A 100 -0.01 -7.07 -22.54
N ARG A 101 -0.36 -6.08 -21.72
CA ARG A 101 0.30 -4.78 -21.66
C ARG A 101 1.69 -4.86 -21.05
N TYR A 102 1.90 -5.71 -20.08
CA TYR A 102 3.23 -5.96 -19.51
C TYR A 102 4.14 -6.64 -20.52
N LEU A 103 3.66 -7.60 -21.31
CA LEU A 103 4.43 -8.21 -22.38
C LEU A 103 4.89 -7.16 -23.39
N GLU A 104 3.99 -6.27 -23.85
CA GLU A 104 4.34 -5.17 -24.76
C GLU A 104 5.37 -4.21 -24.14
N LEU A 105 5.22 -3.90 -22.84
CA LEU A 105 6.15 -3.05 -22.10
C LEU A 105 7.51 -3.73 -21.95
N TYR A 106 7.54 -5.00 -21.56
CA TYR A 106 8.78 -5.76 -21.36
C TYR A 106 9.56 -5.91 -22.67
N ASP A 107 8.87 -6.17 -23.79
CA ASP A 107 9.50 -6.22 -25.11
C ASP A 107 10.12 -4.86 -25.50
N ARG A 108 9.41 -3.77 -25.26
CA ARG A 108 9.83 -2.42 -25.65
C ARG A 108 10.90 -1.84 -24.73
N TRP A 109 10.73 -1.99 -23.41
CA TRP A 109 11.60 -1.36 -22.41
C TRP A 109 12.68 -2.31 -21.87
N ALA A 110 12.46 -3.61 -21.95
CA ALA A 110 13.35 -4.69 -21.56
C ALA A 110 13.97 -4.47 -20.16
N PRO A 111 13.20 -4.62 -19.07
CA PRO A 111 13.71 -4.47 -17.72
C PRO A 111 14.76 -5.54 -17.41
N ASP A 112 15.83 -5.14 -16.72
CA ASP A 112 16.84 -6.05 -16.20
C ASP A 112 16.45 -6.61 -14.83
N LEU A 113 15.58 -5.86 -14.09
CA LEU A 113 15.00 -6.24 -12.80
C LEU A 113 13.57 -5.71 -12.70
N VAL A 114 12.66 -6.55 -12.23
CA VAL A 114 11.29 -6.15 -11.89
C VAL A 114 11.11 -6.18 -10.37
N ILE A 115 10.70 -5.07 -9.79
CA ILE A 115 10.32 -4.97 -8.38
C ILE A 115 8.80 -4.77 -8.34
N ARG A 116 8.08 -5.72 -7.79
CA ARG A 116 6.62 -5.68 -7.72
C ARG A 116 6.10 -5.54 -6.29
N ASP A 117 4.92 -4.98 -6.12
CA ASP A 117 4.19 -5.17 -4.88
C ASP A 117 3.70 -6.64 -4.76
N GLU A 118 3.36 -7.06 -3.55
CA GLU A 118 2.98 -8.45 -3.29
C GLU A 118 1.68 -8.90 -3.97
N VAL A 119 0.80 -7.97 -4.38
CA VAL A 119 -0.48 -8.28 -5.06
C VAL A 119 -0.45 -8.01 -6.56
N ASP A 120 0.67 -7.62 -7.14
CA ASP A 120 0.82 -7.58 -8.60
C ASP A 120 1.08 -8.98 -9.15
N PHE A 121 0.01 -9.77 -9.21
CA PHE A 121 0.06 -11.14 -9.70
C PHE A 121 0.39 -11.24 -11.19
N ALA A 122 0.10 -10.20 -11.99
CA ALA A 122 0.49 -10.17 -13.40
C ALA A 122 2.01 -10.11 -13.56
N ALA A 123 2.66 -9.23 -12.80
CA ALA A 123 4.12 -9.13 -12.79
C ALA A 123 4.75 -10.43 -12.27
N ALA A 124 4.17 -11.05 -11.21
CA ALA A 124 4.65 -12.32 -10.68
C ALA A 124 4.64 -13.43 -11.74
N LEU A 125 3.51 -13.61 -12.44
CA LEU A 125 3.38 -14.61 -13.50
C LEU A 125 4.39 -14.40 -14.63
N LEU A 126 4.56 -13.16 -15.06
CA LEU A 126 5.43 -12.85 -16.20
C LEU A 126 6.91 -12.91 -15.86
N THR A 127 7.33 -12.53 -14.66
CA THR A 127 8.72 -12.67 -14.25
C THR A 127 9.12 -14.13 -14.15
N GLU A 128 8.23 -15.02 -13.70
CA GLU A 128 8.43 -16.46 -13.71
C GLU A 128 8.48 -17.01 -15.14
N GLU A 129 7.48 -16.69 -15.99
CA GLU A 129 7.39 -17.19 -17.36
C GLU A 129 8.58 -16.79 -18.23
N LEU A 130 9.06 -15.55 -18.06
CA LEU A 130 10.13 -14.96 -18.88
C LEU A 130 11.52 -15.09 -18.23
N ASP A 131 11.61 -15.70 -17.05
CA ASP A 131 12.85 -15.85 -16.27
C ASP A 131 13.56 -14.48 -16.06
N ILE A 132 12.80 -13.45 -15.69
CA ILE A 132 13.31 -12.11 -15.40
C ILE A 132 13.66 -12.01 -13.92
N PRO A 133 14.89 -11.55 -13.55
CA PRO A 133 15.22 -11.26 -12.17
C PRO A 133 14.17 -10.36 -11.50
N HIS A 134 13.71 -10.72 -10.30
CA HIS A 134 12.64 -9.98 -9.67
C HIS A 134 12.73 -9.95 -8.15
N ALA A 135 12.16 -8.90 -7.59
CA ALA A 135 11.94 -8.77 -6.16
C ALA A 135 10.46 -8.48 -5.86
N VAL A 136 9.97 -8.97 -4.75
CA VAL A 136 8.66 -8.61 -4.21
C VAL A 136 8.82 -7.74 -2.99
N VAL A 137 8.10 -6.61 -2.96
CA VAL A 137 7.99 -5.75 -1.78
C VAL A 137 6.65 -6.02 -1.11
N LEU A 138 6.71 -6.42 0.15
CA LEU A 138 5.50 -6.62 0.94
C LEU A 138 4.89 -5.26 1.27
N VAL A 139 3.59 -5.12 1.04
CA VAL A 139 2.82 -3.88 1.28
C VAL A 139 1.70 -4.06 2.30
N LEU A 140 1.45 -5.32 2.72
CA LEU A 140 0.43 -5.73 3.67
C LEU A 140 1.12 -6.20 4.97
N ALA A 141 1.12 -5.34 6.00
CA ALA A 141 1.98 -5.52 7.17
C ALA A 141 1.71 -6.81 7.97
N ALA A 142 0.45 -7.15 8.22
CA ALA A 142 0.07 -8.36 8.94
C ALA A 142 0.32 -9.65 8.14
N GLY A 143 0.18 -9.62 6.80
CA GLY A 143 0.46 -10.74 5.90
C GLY A 143 -0.65 -11.77 5.73
N SER A 144 -1.70 -11.71 6.52
CA SER A 144 -2.80 -12.69 6.51
C SER A 144 -3.89 -12.39 5.46
N PHE A 145 -3.70 -11.39 4.61
CA PHE A 145 -4.68 -11.00 3.60
C PHE A 145 -4.58 -11.86 2.34
N VAL A 146 -3.37 -12.08 1.80
CA VAL A 146 -3.15 -12.97 0.65
C VAL A 146 -2.97 -14.40 1.16
N ARG A 147 -3.94 -15.27 0.87
CA ARG A 147 -3.99 -16.65 1.38
C ARG A 147 -4.28 -17.65 0.27
N PRO A 148 -3.73 -18.88 0.31
CA PRO A 148 -3.97 -19.91 -0.69
C PRO A 148 -5.45 -20.20 -0.96
N GLU A 149 -6.27 -20.32 0.08
CA GLU A 149 -7.70 -20.62 -0.04
C GLU A 149 -8.50 -19.50 -0.76
N VAL A 150 -7.93 -18.30 -0.84
CA VAL A 150 -8.56 -17.16 -1.53
C VAL A 150 -8.07 -17.04 -2.97
N VAL A 151 -6.76 -17.11 -3.20
CA VAL A 151 -6.19 -16.70 -4.50
C VAL A 151 -5.56 -17.84 -5.31
N ALA A 152 -5.22 -19.00 -4.72
CA ALA A 152 -4.52 -20.06 -5.46
C ALA A 152 -5.34 -20.58 -6.66
N GLY A 153 -6.63 -20.86 -6.47
CA GLY A 153 -7.47 -21.36 -7.56
C GLY A 153 -7.56 -20.42 -8.78
N PRO A 154 -7.86 -19.12 -8.61
CA PRO A 154 -7.79 -18.14 -9.70
C PRO A 154 -6.42 -18.03 -10.35
N LEU A 155 -5.35 -18.01 -9.52
CA LEU A 155 -3.99 -17.90 -10.05
C LEU A 155 -3.57 -19.15 -10.82
N ASP A 156 -3.94 -20.35 -10.36
CA ASP A 156 -3.67 -21.60 -11.09
C ASP A 156 -4.37 -21.66 -12.46
N GLN A 157 -5.55 -21.06 -12.59
CA GLN A 157 -6.18 -20.90 -13.89
C GLN A 157 -5.34 -20.00 -14.82
N LEU A 158 -4.84 -18.88 -14.31
CA LEU A 158 -3.96 -17.99 -15.07
C LEU A 158 -2.63 -18.65 -15.40
N ARG A 159 -2.06 -19.41 -14.47
CA ARG A 159 -0.83 -20.20 -14.66
C ARG A 159 -1.00 -21.21 -15.78
N ALA A 160 -2.12 -21.95 -15.78
CA ALA A 160 -2.43 -22.90 -16.84
C ALA A 160 -2.60 -22.22 -18.21
N GLU A 161 -3.24 -21.04 -18.28
CA GLU A 161 -3.38 -20.23 -19.50
C GLU A 161 -1.99 -19.80 -20.06
N ARG A 162 -0.96 -19.75 -19.19
CA ARG A 162 0.43 -19.38 -19.52
C ARG A 162 1.38 -20.59 -19.63
N GLY A 163 0.90 -21.79 -19.44
CA GLY A 163 1.75 -23.01 -19.49
C GLY A 163 2.64 -23.21 -18.27
N LEU A 164 2.36 -22.49 -17.15
CA LEU A 164 3.07 -22.65 -15.88
C LEU A 164 2.45 -23.78 -15.04
N ALA A 165 3.26 -24.40 -14.21
CA ALA A 165 2.79 -25.44 -13.29
C ALA A 165 1.83 -24.87 -12.23
N PRO A 166 0.86 -25.64 -11.70
CA PRO A 166 0.05 -25.22 -10.57
C PRO A 166 0.90 -24.87 -9.34
N ASP A 167 0.42 -23.91 -8.56
CA ASP A 167 1.07 -23.42 -7.34
C ASP A 167 0.03 -23.23 -6.21
N PRO A 168 -0.51 -24.33 -5.68
CA PRO A 168 -1.60 -24.28 -4.70
C PRO A 168 -1.18 -23.62 -3.37
N ASP A 169 0.12 -23.64 -3.06
CA ASP A 169 0.67 -23.09 -1.82
C ASP A 169 1.21 -21.66 -2.00
N LEU A 170 1.07 -21.06 -3.19
CA LEU A 170 1.56 -19.72 -3.54
C LEU A 170 3.08 -19.56 -3.39
N ALA A 171 3.84 -20.66 -3.50
CA ALA A 171 5.29 -20.64 -3.34
C ALA A 171 5.97 -19.74 -4.39
N ALA A 172 5.47 -19.73 -5.62
CA ALA A 172 5.98 -18.88 -6.69
C ALA A 172 5.84 -17.39 -6.41
N LEU A 173 4.87 -16.96 -5.59
CA LEU A 173 4.75 -15.54 -5.20
C LEU A 173 5.87 -15.07 -4.27
N GLN A 174 6.60 -16.00 -3.67
CA GLN A 174 7.67 -15.76 -2.69
C GLN A 174 9.04 -16.19 -3.23
N THR A 175 9.15 -16.50 -4.52
CA THR A 175 10.43 -16.73 -5.19
C THR A 175 11.18 -15.42 -5.44
N GLY A 176 12.47 -15.52 -5.70
CA GLY A 176 13.32 -14.35 -5.83
C GLY A 176 13.57 -13.65 -4.49
N LEU A 177 13.89 -12.37 -4.55
CA LEU A 177 14.15 -11.55 -3.38
C LEU A 177 12.84 -11.03 -2.76
N VAL A 178 12.60 -11.34 -1.49
CA VAL A 178 11.46 -10.81 -0.73
C VAL A 178 11.93 -9.70 0.19
N LEU A 179 11.39 -8.50 0.02
CA LEU A 179 11.71 -7.31 0.81
C LEU A 179 10.51 -6.90 1.67
N SER A 180 10.72 -6.80 2.98
CA SER A 180 9.67 -6.39 3.93
C SER A 180 10.01 -5.05 4.56
N PRO A 181 9.26 -3.97 4.31
CA PRO A 181 9.41 -2.71 5.03
C PRO A 181 8.77 -2.76 6.44
N PHE A 182 8.50 -3.95 6.94
CA PHE A 182 7.79 -4.18 8.20
C PHE A 182 8.63 -4.98 9.18
N PRO A 183 8.49 -4.72 10.50
CA PRO A 183 9.17 -5.51 11.51
C PRO A 183 8.60 -6.93 11.57
N PRO A 184 9.46 -7.97 11.66
CA PRO A 184 9.01 -9.37 11.67
C PRO A 184 7.97 -9.68 12.75
N SER A 185 8.08 -9.07 13.94
CA SER A 185 7.14 -9.31 15.04
C SER A 185 5.73 -8.77 14.78
N PHE A 186 5.56 -7.85 13.82
CA PHE A 186 4.23 -7.37 13.43
C PHE A 186 3.47 -8.38 12.56
N ARG A 187 4.17 -9.29 11.88
CA ARG A 187 3.51 -10.34 11.07
C ARG A 187 2.61 -11.21 11.93
N ASP A 188 1.52 -11.67 11.34
CA ASP A 188 0.70 -12.71 11.93
C ASP A 188 1.53 -13.99 12.06
N PRO A 189 1.60 -14.62 13.25
CA PRO A 189 2.27 -15.90 13.41
C PRO A 189 1.76 -17.02 12.50
N ALA A 190 0.50 -16.94 12.06
CA ALA A 190 -0.07 -17.86 11.07
C ALA A 190 0.38 -17.56 9.62
N SER A 191 0.94 -16.38 9.37
CA SER A 191 1.45 -15.94 8.07
C SER A 191 2.85 -15.34 8.22
N PRO A 192 3.84 -16.13 8.67
CA PRO A 192 5.19 -15.62 8.93
C PRO A 192 5.86 -15.12 7.64
N LEU A 193 6.92 -14.33 7.80
CA LEU A 193 7.77 -13.99 6.68
C LEU A 193 8.42 -15.26 6.10
N PRO A 194 8.52 -15.40 4.78
CA PRO A 194 9.30 -16.48 4.18
C PRO A 194 10.78 -16.40 4.62
N ALA A 195 11.47 -17.54 4.64
CA ALA A 195 12.86 -17.60 5.06
C ALA A 195 13.81 -16.74 4.18
N THR A 196 13.40 -16.47 2.95
CA THR A 196 14.11 -15.60 1.99
C THR A 196 13.81 -14.11 2.16
N ALA A 197 12.94 -13.74 3.11
CA ALA A 197 12.57 -12.35 3.32
C ALA A 197 13.64 -11.56 4.09
N HIS A 198 13.91 -10.37 3.62
CA HIS A 198 14.78 -9.40 4.25
C HIS A 198 13.96 -8.19 4.71
N SER A 199 13.85 -8.01 6.03
CA SER A 199 13.22 -6.81 6.60
C SER A 199 14.19 -5.65 6.57
N PHE A 200 13.68 -4.46 6.25
CA PHE A 200 14.43 -3.22 6.23
C PHE A 200 13.58 -2.06 6.72
N ARG A 201 14.23 -1.03 7.26
CA ARG A 201 13.52 0.22 7.61
C ARG A 201 13.44 1.13 6.41
N THR A 202 12.25 1.63 6.12
CA THR A 202 12.07 2.74 5.19
C THR A 202 12.34 4.05 5.92
N SER A 203 13.15 4.94 5.32
CA SER A 203 13.03 6.35 5.66
C SER A 203 11.68 6.81 5.13
N LEU A 204 10.86 7.44 5.95
CA LEU A 204 9.63 8.05 5.44
C LEU A 204 10.05 9.09 4.39
N PRO A 205 9.47 9.08 3.18
CA PRO A 205 9.85 10.02 2.15
C PRO A 205 9.58 11.44 2.64
N SER A 206 10.61 12.28 2.70
CA SER A 206 10.44 13.72 2.75
C SER A 206 9.92 14.13 1.37
N SER A 207 8.66 14.50 1.27
CA SER A 207 8.10 15.10 0.06
C SER A 207 8.74 16.48 -0.14
N GLY A 208 9.19 16.78 -1.34
CA GLY A 208 9.99 17.96 -1.75
C GLY A 208 9.68 19.30 -1.06
N ALA A 209 10.71 20.01 -0.77
CA ALA A 209 10.98 21.09 0.20
C ALA A 209 10.01 22.27 0.35
N GLU A 210 9.01 22.49 -0.51
CA GLU A 210 8.15 23.69 -0.45
C GLU A 210 6.76 23.48 0.17
N ARG A 211 6.37 22.22 0.44
CA ARG A 211 5.09 21.87 1.10
C ARG A 211 5.25 21.28 2.49
N ASP A 212 6.45 21.18 2.99
CA ASP A 212 6.84 20.37 4.15
C ASP A 212 7.00 21.18 5.44
N SER A 213 6.33 22.30 5.58
CA SER A 213 6.21 22.98 6.87
C SER A 213 4.95 22.54 7.60
N LEU A 214 5.06 22.34 8.90
CA LEU A 214 3.88 22.22 9.76
C LEU A 214 3.03 23.47 9.64
N PRO A 215 1.69 23.36 9.75
CA PRO A 215 0.80 24.51 9.67
C PRO A 215 1.17 25.60 10.70
N ALA A 216 0.89 26.88 10.39
CA ALA A 216 1.28 28.02 11.24
C ALA A 216 0.72 27.98 12.67
N TRP A 217 -0.43 27.30 12.87
CA TRP A 217 -1.02 27.11 14.20
C TRP A 217 -0.19 26.16 15.07
N TRP A 218 0.66 25.33 14.50
CA TRP A 218 1.51 24.37 15.22
C TRP A 218 2.40 25.05 16.27
N ALA A 219 2.92 26.23 15.96
CA ALA A 219 3.76 26.99 16.88
C ALA A 219 3.03 27.49 18.14
N ARG A 220 1.70 27.35 18.18
CA ARG A 220 0.84 27.80 19.28
C ARG A 220 0.34 26.66 20.17
N LEU A 221 0.76 25.41 19.89
CA LEU A 221 0.39 24.26 20.73
C LEU A 221 0.95 24.43 22.15
N GLU A 222 0.10 24.25 23.14
CA GLU A 222 0.38 24.57 24.55
C GLU A 222 0.90 23.40 25.39
N GLY A 223 1.62 22.43 24.78
CA GLY A 223 2.20 21.29 25.51
C GLY A 223 1.17 20.25 25.98
N ARG A 224 -0.04 20.25 25.42
CA ARG A 224 -1.03 19.18 25.61
C ARG A 224 -0.63 17.98 24.76
N PRO A 225 -1.07 16.75 25.14
CA PRO A 225 -0.88 15.58 24.28
C PRO A 225 -1.52 15.81 22.91
N VAL A 226 -0.84 15.36 21.87
CA VAL A 226 -1.31 15.48 20.47
C VAL A 226 -1.87 14.15 19.98
N VAL A 227 -3.10 14.15 19.52
CA VAL A 227 -3.77 12.99 18.91
C VAL A 227 -3.92 13.21 17.41
N HIS A 228 -3.23 12.42 16.61
CA HIS A 228 -3.37 12.44 15.16
C HIS A 228 -4.50 11.51 14.71
N VAL A 229 -5.40 12.01 13.86
CA VAL A 229 -6.54 11.28 13.31
C VAL A 229 -6.43 11.21 11.78
N THR A 230 -6.50 10.02 11.20
CA THR A 230 -6.52 9.83 9.74
C THR A 230 -7.30 8.58 9.34
N LEU A 231 -8.15 8.69 8.31
CA LEU A 231 -8.84 7.55 7.70
C LEU A 231 -8.25 7.17 6.35
N GLY A 232 -7.02 7.64 6.07
CA GLY A 232 -6.30 7.36 4.82
C GLY A 232 -6.85 8.12 3.61
N THR A 233 -6.37 7.77 2.44
CA THR A 233 -6.72 8.48 1.18
C THR A 233 -7.93 7.88 0.47
N VAL A 234 -8.25 6.61 0.69
CA VAL A 234 -9.36 5.90 0.03
C VAL A 234 -10.61 5.91 0.91
N PHE A 235 -10.46 5.51 2.17
CA PHE A 235 -11.57 5.31 3.09
C PHE A 235 -12.12 6.60 3.70
N ALA A 236 -11.40 7.71 3.63
CA ALA A 236 -11.89 9.01 4.09
C ALA A 236 -13.21 9.43 3.41
N THR A 237 -13.38 9.09 2.12
CA THR A 237 -14.61 9.37 1.35
C THR A 237 -15.75 8.38 1.61
N GLU A 238 -15.47 7.25 2.24
CA GLU A 238 -16.43 6.19 2.57
C GLU A 238 -16.69 6.10 4.09
N SER A 239 -16.38 7.16 4.82
CA SER A 239 -16.37 7.19 6.28
C SER A 239 -17.75 7.48 6.92
N GLY A 240 -18.79 7.75 6.13
CA GLY A 240 -20.11 8.07 6.67
C GLY A 240 -20.04 9.20 7.71
N ASP A 241 -20.56 8.91 8.92
CA ASP A 241 -20.55 9.82 10.07
C ASP A 241 -19.33 9.67 11.00
N LEU A 242 -18.36 8.81 10.64
CA LEU A 242 -17.24 8.47 11.53
C LEU A 242 -16.39 9.70 11.89
N PHE A 243 -16.12 10.62 10.96
CA PHE A 243 -15.42 11.86 11.28
C PHE A 243 -16.20 12.70 12.30
N ALA A 244 -17.52 12.80 12.17
CA ALA A 244 -18.35 13.55 13.12
C ALA A 244 -18.29 12.93 14.53
N ARG A 245 -18.32 11.60 14.63
CA ARG A 245 -18.19 10.89 15.91
C ARG A 245 -16.79 11.06 16.52
N LEU A 246 -15.73 11.00 15.70
CA LEU A 246 -14.35 11.25 16.11
C LEU A 246 -14.19 12.67 16.65
N LEU A 247 -14.62 13.67 15.90
CA LEU A 247 -14.53 15.07 16.30
C LEU A 247 -15.35 15.37 17.58
N THR A 248 -16.56 14.81 17.68
CA THR A 248 -17.41 14.96 18.87
C THR A 248 -16.76 14.33 20.11
N GLY A 249 -16.18 13.15 19.97
CA GLY A 249 -15.55 12.45 21.10
C GLY A 249 -14.24 13.11 21.54
N LEU A 250 -13.34 13.33 20.59
CA LEU A 250 -12.00 13.86 20.85
C LEU A 250 -12.02 15.36 21.24
N GLY A 251 -12.97 16.13 20.71
CA GLY A 251 -13.16 17.53 21.09
C GLY A 251 -13.54 17.75 22.55
N GLN A 252 -13.87 16.68 23.30
CA GLN A 252 -14.14 16.76 24.75
C GLN A 252 -12.90 16.47 25.60
N LEU A 253 -11.78 16.08 24.99
CA LEU A 253 -10.54 15.78 25.71
C LEU A 253 -9.62 17.01 25.83
N PRO A 254 -8.84 17.10 26.91
CA PRO A 254 -7.82 18.14 27.06
C PRO A 254 -6.54 17.82 26.24
N VAL A 255 -6.70 17.62 24.94
CA VAL A 255 -5.65 17.25 23.99
C VAL A 255 -5.69 18.16 22.77
N GLU A 256 -4.60 18.25 22.02
CA GLU A 256 -4.61 18.80 20.67
C GLU A 256 -4.98 17.70 19.67
N VAL A 257 -5.98 17.93 18.84
CA VAL A 257 -6.44 16.95 17.84
C VAL A 257 -6.06 17.43 16.45
N VAL A 258 -5.26 16.65 15.74
CA VAL A 258 -4.88 16.96 14.36
C VAL A 258 -5.52 15.94 13.43
N VAL A 259 -6.49 16.37 12.65
CA VAL A 259 -7.23 15.52 11.70
C VAL A 259 -6.72 15.75 10.29
N THR A 260 -6.24 14.70 9.62
CA THR A 260 -5.87 14.76 8.21
C THR A 260 -6.87 13.98 7.37
N LEU A 261 -7.52 14.67 6.43
CA LEU A 261 -8.68 14.15 5.68
C LEU A 261 -8.29 13.43 4.38
N GLY A 262 -7.08 13.69 3.87
CA GLY A 262 -6.72 13.29 2.50
C GLY A 262 -7.21 14.30 1.46
N ARG A 263 -6.74 14.14 0.23
CA ARG A 263 -6.92 15.17 -0.84
C ARG A 263 -8.34 15.30 -1.35
N ASP A 264 -9.17 14.30 -1.15
CA ASP A 264 -10.52 14.20 -1.75
C ASP A 264 -11.64 14.67 -0.79
N VAL A 265 -11.31 15.09 0.44
CA VAL A 265 -12.28 15.60 1.43
C VAL A 265 -11.95 17.05 1.77
N ASN A 266 -12.96 17.93 1.68
CA ASN A 266 -12.80 19.35 2.01
C ASN A 266 -12.95 19.57 3.53
N PRO A 267 -11.96 20.15 4.23
CA PRO A 267 -12.08 20.46 5.65
C PRO A 267 -13.33 21.27 6.03
N ALA A 268 -13.79 22.18 5.16
CA ALA A 268 -14.98 22.98 5.41
C ALA A 268 -16.28 22.16 5.56
N GLU A 269 -16.32 20.93 5.06
CA GLU A 269 -17.49 20.04 5.19
C GLU A 269 -17.71 19.56 6.62
N LEU A 270 -16.67 19.61 7.47
CA LEU A 270 -16.77 19.21 8.87
C LEU A 270 -17.29 20.31 9.81
N GLY A 271 -17.51 21.53 9.26
CA GLY A 271 -17.99 22.67 10.02
C GLY A 271 -16.95 23.24 11.01
N PRO A 272 -17.34 24.23 11.82
CA PRO A 272 -16.45 24.83 12.80
C PRO A 272 -16.12 23.83 13.93
N GLN A 273 -14.86 23.85 14.36
CA GLN A 273 -14.33 22.99 15.41
C GLN A 273 -13.85 23.81 16.61
N PRO A 274 -13.75 23.22 17.83
CA PRO A 274 -13.06 23.83 18.95
C PRO A 274 -11.62 24.24 18.61
N GLU A 275 -11.06 25.23 19.30
CA GLU A 275 -9.74 25.81 19.02
C GLU A 275 -8.60 24.77 19.06
N HIS A 276 -8.69 23.75 19.88
CA HIS A 276 -7.72 22.64 20.00
C HIS A 276 -7.92 21.51 19.00
N VAL A 277 -8.85 21.66 18.03
CA VAL A 277 -9.12 20.67 16.97
C VAL A 277 -8.76 21.28 15.63
N HIS A 278 -7.70 20.79 15.04
CA HIS A 278 -7.13 21.27 13.79
C HIS A 278 -7.48 20.28 12.66
N VAL A 279 -8.26 20.73 11.69
CA VAL A 279 -8.67 19.92 10.54
C VAL A 279 -7.93 20.39 9.31
N GLU A 280 -7.09 19.52 8.79
CA GLU A 280 -6.24 19.77 7.64
C GLU A 280 -6.54 18.79 6.50
N GLN A 281 -6.44 19.25 5.29
CA GLN A 281 -6.52 18.34 4.14
C GLN A 281 -5.32 17.40 4.10
N TRP A 282 -4.15 17.93 4.41
CA TRP A 282 -2.89 17.20 4.39
C TRP A 282 -1.85 17.83 5.32
N VAL A 283 -1.20 16.98 6.11
CA VAL A 283 0.04 17.30 6.84
C VAL A 283 1.01 16.14 6.64
N PRO A 284 2.28 16.37 6.29
CA PRO A 284 3.24 15.29 6.16
C PRO A 284 3.39 14.52 7.48
N GLN A 285 3.15 13.21 7.45
CA GLN A 285 3.27 12.36 8.65
C GLN A 285 4.70 12.38 9.21
N THR A 286 5.71 12.52 8.36
CA THR A 286 7.11 12.68 8.75
C THR A 286 7.37 13.85 9.68
N LEU A 287 6.62 14.93 9.51
CA LEU A 287 6.72 16.13 10.37
C LEU A 287 5.77 16.05 11.56
N LEU A 288 4.65 15.35 11.43
CA LEU A 288 3.60 15.30 12.45
C LEU A 288 3.88 14.24 13.52
N LEU A 289 4.26 13.01 13.12
CA LEU A 289 4.40 11.88 14.04
C LEU A 289 5.47 12.06 15.12
N PRO A 290 6.62 12.75 14.88
CA PRO A 290 7.58 13.04 15.95
C PRO A 290 7.02 13.86 17.13
N HIS A 291 5.88 14.49 16.93
CA HIS A 291 5.22 15.36 17.93
C HIS A 291 3.85 14.82 18.35
N THR A 292 3.54 13.59 18.01
CA THR A 292 2.26 12.94 18.28
C THR A 292 2.41 11.99 19.47
N ASP A 293 1.38 11.89 20.31
CA ASP A 293 1.34 11.00 21.47
C ASP A 293 0.46 9.75 21.22
N LEU A 294 -0.50 9.86 20.31
CA LEU A 294 -1.41 8.78 19.96
C LEU A 294 -1.95 8.94 18.53
N VAL A 295 -2.09 7.82 17.81
CA VAL A 295 -2.68 7.81 16.46
C VAL A 295 -4.03 7.10 16.47
N VAL A 296 -5.06 7.75 15.92
CA VAL A 296 -6.35 7.14 15.60
C VAL A 296 -6.43 6.99 14.09
N SER A 297 -6.52 5.75 13.59
CA SER A 297 -6.49 5.51 12.15
C SER A 297 -7.43 4.41 11.70
N HIS A 298 -7.61 4.32 10.37
CA HIS A 298 -8.31 3.21 9.74
C HIS A 298 -7.51 1.88 9.76
N GLY A 299 -6.23 1.90 10.15
CA GLY A 299 -5.42 0.68 10.24
C GLY A 299 -4.71 0.26 8.95
N GLY A 300 -4.55 1.16 7.98
CA GLY A 300 -3.73 0.86 6.79
C GLY A 300 -2.27 0.60 7.16
N SER A 301 -1.64 -0.38 6.50
CA SER A 301 -0.29 -0.88 6.81
C SER A 301 0.75 0.23 6.98
N GLY A 302 0.80 1.19 6.05
CA GLY A 302 1.74 2.32 6.12
C GLY A 302 1.56 3.18 7.36
N THR A 303 0.30 3.53 7.72
CA THR A 303 0.00 4.37 8.89
C THR A 303 0.33 3.65 10.20
N VAL A 304 -0.05 2.37 10.30
CA VAL A 304 0.21 1.56 11.51
C VAL A 304 1.71 1.45 11.77
N ILE A 305 2.49 1.13 10.76
CA ILE A 305 3.94 0.97 10.90
C ILE A 305 4.65 2.32 11.12
N ALA A 306 4.18 3.39 10.47
CA ALA A 306 4.70 4.73 10.72
C ALA A 306 4.50 5.17 12.18
N ALA A 307 3.33 4.92 12.76
CA ALA A 307 3.07 5.19 14.17
C ALA A 307 3.97 4.34 15.08
N LEU A 308 4.15 3.05 14.79
CA LEU A 308 5.04 2.17 15.57
C LEU A 308 6.52 2.56 15.44
N ALA A 309 6.95 3.08 14.29
CA ALA A 309 8.29 3.61 14.10
C ALA A 309 8.59 4.83 15.01
N HIS A 310 7.55 5.51 15.46
CA HIS A 310 7.63 6.60 16.45
C HIS A 310 7.28 6.18 17.88
N GLY A 311 7.02 4.88 18.12
CA GLY A 311 6.68 4.35 19.45
C GLY A 311 5.30 4.78 19.95
N LEU A 312 4.37 5.08 19.04
CA LEU A 312 3.06 5.63 19.36
C LEU A 312 2.02 4.52 19.54
N PRO A 313 1.26 4.54 20.65
CA PRO A 313 0.07 3.71 20.79
C PRO A 313 -1.01 4.13 19.79
N GLN A 314 -1.91 3.18 19.44
CA GLN A 314 -2.86 3.38 18.36
C GLN A 314 -4.28 2.96 18.71
N VAL A 315 -5.25 3.69 18.20
CA VAL A 315 -6.65 3.26 18.07
C VAL A 315 -6.92 2.98 16.59
N VAL A 316 -7.25 1.75 16.26
CA VAL A 316 -7.56 1.34 14.89
C VAL A 316 -9.07 1.17 14.73
N ILE A 317 -9.63 1.79 13.69
CA ILE A 317 -11.03 1.69 13.28
C ILE A 317 -11.06 1.14 11.86
N ALA A 318 -10.93 -0.18 11.74
CA ALA A 318 -10.81 -0.86 10.45
C ALA A 318 -12.10 -0.74 9.62
N MET A 319 -11.97 -0.39 8.35
CA MET A 319 -13.09 -0.14 7.44
C MET A 319 -13.11 -1.10 6.25
N GLY A 320 -12.03 -1.86 6.00
CA GLY A 320 -11.93 -2.84 4.93
C GLY A 320 -10.49 -3.18 4.55
N ALA A 321 -10.30 -3.92 3.49
CA ALA A 321 -9.01 -4.41 3.00
C ALA A 321 -8.22 -5.19 4.10
N ASP A 322 -6.92 -5.00 4.18
CA ASP A 322 -6.04 -5.62 5.18
C ASP A 322 -6.15 -5.04 6.61
N GLN A 323 -6.95 -3.98 6.77
CA GLN A 323 -7.03 -3.20 8.02
C GLN A 323 -7.52 -4.03 9.22
N MET A 324 -8.43 -5.00 9.00
CA MET A 324 -8.89 -5.90 10.06
C MET A 324 -7.74 -6.75 10.61
N HIS A 325 -6.89 -7.28 9.73
CA HIS A 325 -5.70 -8.05 10.14
C HIS A 325 -4.70 -7.17 10.90
N ASN A 326 -4.49 -5.93 10.44
CA ASN A 326 -3.63 -4.97 11.13
C ASN A 326 -4.20 -4.59 12.51
N ALA A 327 -5.53 -4.41 12.63
CA ALA A 327 -6.21 -4.15 13.91
C ALA A 327 -6.02 -5.32 14.90
N ASP A 328 -6.09 -6.56 14.40
CA ASP A 328 -5.84 -7.75 15.22
C ASP A 328 -4.39 -7.80 15.71
N ARG A 329 -3.43 -7.45 14.87
CA ARG A 329 -2.02 -7.36 15.27
C ARG A 329 -1.78 -6.26 16.29
N VAL A 330 -2.36 -5.07 16.11
CA VAL A 330 -2.29 -3.96 17.08
C VAL A 330 -2.79 -4.40 18.46
N ARG A 331 -3.93 -5.14 18.53
CA ARG A 331 -4.45 -5.69 19.76
C ARG A 331 -3.55 -6.77 20.35
N ALA A 332 -3.14 -7.75 19.54
CA ALA A 332 -2.33 -8.88 19.98
C ALA A 332 -0.97 -8.47 20.54
N LEU A 333 -0.35 -7.45 19.94
CA LEU A 333 0.94 -6.89 20.39
C LEU A 333 0.79 -5.94 21.60
N GLY A 334 -0.44 -5.60 21.99
CA GLY A 334 -0.73 -4.67 23.07
C GLY A 334 -0.31 -3.23 22.79
N VAL A 335 -0.11 -2.86 21.52
CA VAL A 335 0.30 -1.52 21.10
C VAL A 335 -0.89 -0.58 20.87
N GLY A 336 -2.12 -1.04 21.15
CA GLY A 336 -3.30 -0.23 20.95
C GLY A 336 -4.62 -0.97 21.16
N ARG A 337 -5.67 -0.36 20.65
CA ARG A 337 -7.06 -0.85 20.73
C ARG A 337 -7.68 -0.83 19.32
N ALA A 338 -8.69 -1.67 19.12
CA ALA A 338 -9.50 -1.64 17.90
C ALA A 338 -10.94 -1.32 18.27
N LEU A 339 -11.56 -0.42 17.51
CA LEU A 339 -12.96 -0.03 17.64
C LEU A 339 -13.73 -0.39 16.37
N HIS A 340 -15.02 -0.66 16.52
CA HIS A 340 -15.86 -1.04 15.39
C HIS A 340 -16.34 0.21 14.62
N PRO A 341 -16.17 0.30 13.30
CA PRO A 341 -16.43 1.55 12.57
C PRO A 341 -17.90 1.99 12.60
N VAL A 342 -18.85 1.05 12.56
CA VAL A 342 -20.28 1.35 12.49
C VAL A 342 -20.88 1.61 13.87
N THR A 343 -20.57 0.78 14.87
CA THR A 343 -21.27 0.80 16.18
C THR A 343 -20.59 1.67 17.22
N THR A 344 -19.29 1.98 17.07
CA THR A 344 -18.57 2.80 18.06
C THR A 344 -19.15 4.19 18.17
N THR A 345 -19.46 4.59 19.41
CA THR A 345 -19.99 5.92 19.75
C THR A 345 -18.88 6.96 19.97
N ALA A 346 -19.21 8.24 19.91
CA ALA A 346 -18.29 9.32 20.26
C ALA A 346 -17.75 9.19 21.70
N ALA A 347 -18.58 8.72 22.64
CA ALA A 347 -18.17 8.48 24.02
C ALA A 347 -17.14 7.35 24.13
N GLU A 348 -17.33 6.23 23.43
CA GLU A 348 -16.36 5.12 23.40
C GLU A 348 -15.03 5.53 22.76
N ILE A 349 -15.05 6.35 21.70
CA ILE A 349 -13.84 6.92 21.10
C ILE A 349 -13.10 7.75 22.15
N ARG A 350 -13.79 8.70 22.79
CA ARG A 350 -13.23 9.54 23.85
C ARG A 350 -12.59 8.73 24.96
N ASP A 351 -13.35 7.78 25.52
CA ASP A 351 -12.93 7.01 26.68
C ASP A 351 -11.77 6.07 26.35
N THR A 352 -11.76 5.50 25.13
CA THR A 352 -10.67 4.65 24.64
C THR A 352 -9.38 5.46 24.45
N VAL A 353 -9.47 6.64 23.84
CA VAL A 353 -8.28 7.50 23.63
C VAL A 353 -7.75 8.02 24.96
N ALA A 354 -8.64 8.50 25.86
CA ALA A 354 -8.24 8.95 27.20
C ALA A 354 -7.51 7.87 27.99
N ALA A 355 -8.05 6.64 27.99
CA ALA A 355 -7.44 5.51 28.67
C ALA A 355 -6.07 5.12 28.03
N LEU A 356 -5.96 5.16 26.71
CA LEU A 356 -4.76 4.73 26.02
C LEU A 356 -3.62 5.75 26.14
N LEU A 357 -3.92 7.05 26.24
CA LEU A 357 -2.93 8.11 26.48
C LEU A 357 -2.16 7.93 27.81
N THR A 358 -2.76 7.21 28.78
CA THR A 358 -2.16 6.94 30.10
C THR A 358 -1.84 5.46 30.33
N ASP A 359 -1.94 4.61 29.29
CA ASP A 359 -1.66 3.17 29.38
C ASP A 359 -0.15 2.92 29.22
N ASP A 360 0.60 2.90 30.31
CA ASP A 360 2.06 2.63 30.31
C ASP A 360 2.44 1.31 29.62
N ARG A 361 1.52 0.31 29.62
CA ARG A 361 1.76 -0.99 28.98
C ARG A 361 1.74 -0.84 27.46
N ALA A 362 0.78 -0.09 26.94
CA ALA A 362 0.66 0.18 25.51
C ALA A 362 1.84 1.03 25.03
N HIS A 363 2.22 2.07 25.75
CA HIS A 363 3.41 2.88 25.45
C HIS A 363 4.68 2.03 25.44
N SER A 364 4.91 1.21 26.47
CA SER A 364 6.06 0.32 26.54
C SER A 364 6.08 -0.70 25.39
N ALA A 365 4.91 -1.22 24.99
CA ALA A 365 4.79 -2.13 23.84
C ALA A 365 5.12 -1.42 22.53
N ALA A 366 4.57 -0.23 22.30
CA ALA A 366 4.86 0.58 21.11
C ALA A 366 6.35 0.97 21.02
N GLN A 367 6.99 1.31 22.14
CA GLN A 367 8.43 1.58 22.21
C GLN A 367 9.28 0.33 21.91
N ARG A 368 8.81 -0.88 22.28
CA ARG A 368 9.52 -2.12 21.86
C ARG A 368 9.49 -2.27 20.34
N MET A 369 8.34 -2.02 19.71
CA MET A 369 8.21 -2.03 18.25
C MET A 369 9.10 -0.96 17.59
N GLN A 370 9.15 0.25 18.15
CA GLN A 370 10.05 1.30 17.68
C GLN A 370 11.51 0.86 17.69
N ARG A 371 11.96 0.23 18.78
CA ARG A 371 13.34 -0.29 18.87
C ARG A 371 13.60 -1.39 17.83
N GLU A 372 12.66 -2.30 17.61
CA GLU A 372 12.78 -3.32 16.56
C GLU A 372 12.92 -2.68 15.19
N ILE A 373 12.00 -1.76 14.83
CA ILE A 373 12.03 -1.06 13.54
C ILE A 373 13.34 -0.27 13.37
N SER A 374 13.78 0.44 14.41
CA SER A 374 15.04 1.21 14.38
C SER A 374 16.27 0.33 14.21
N GLY A 375 16.22 -0.91 14.68
CA GLY A 375 17.29 -1.91 14.55
C GLY A 375 17.31 -2.62 13.19
N LEU A 376 16.30 -2.45 12.33
CA LEU A 376 16.30 -3.05 11.00
C LEU A 376 17.40 -2.44 10.11
N PRO A 377 17.95 -3.23 9.16
CA PRO A 377 18.85 -2.72 8.14
C PRO A 377 18.26 -1.54 7.38
N GLY A 378 19.09 -0.62 6.93
CA GLY A 378 18.67 0.52 6.12
C GLY A 378 18.45 0.18 4.63
N LEU A 379 18.08 1.19 3.87
CA LEU A 379 17.86 1.08 2.42
C LEU A 379 19.11 0.65 1.65
N ASP A 380 20.33 0.98 2.13
CA ASP A 380 21.58 0.55 1.49
C ASP A 380 21.72 -0.98 1.45
N SER A 381 21.24 -1.66 2.49
CA SER A 381 21.22 -3.13 2.51
C SER A 381 20.23 -3.68 1.49
N ALA A 382 19.06 -3.05 1.35
CA ALA A 382 18.08 -3.43 0.33
C ALA A 382 18.62 -3.18 -1.09
N LEU A 383 19.33 -2.06 -1.32
CA LEU A 383 20.00 -1.75 -2.58
C LEU A 383 21.00 -2.86 -2.96
N THR A 384 21.88 -3.25 -2.02
CA THR A 384 22.87 -4.31 -2.28
C THR A 384 22.21 -5.63 -2.68
N LEU A 385 21.11 -6.00 -2.01
CA LEU A 385 20.33 -7.20 -2.36
C LEU A 385 19.72 -7.10 -3.76
N LEU A 386 19.13 -5.95 -4.10
CA LEU A 386 18.53 -5.71 -5.42
C LEU A 386 19.57 -5.72 -6.56
N GLU A 387 20.76 -5.16 -6.33
CA GLU A 387 21.86 -5.20 -7.29
C GLU A 387 22.40 -6.64 -7.48
N THR A 388 22.42 -7.42 -6.40
CA THR A 388 22.80 -8.84 -6.46
C THR A 388 21.78 -9.63 -7.27
N GLU A 389 20.48 -9.42 -7.01
CA GLU A 389 19.39 -10.06 -7.76
C GLU A 389 19.45 -9.71 -9.25
N ALA A 390 19.64 -8.45 -9.60
CA ALA A 390 19.79 -7.99 -10.98
C ALA A 390 21.02 -8.57 -11.70
N GLY A 391 22.07 -8.92 -10.97
CA GLY A 391 23.31 -9.51 -11.49
C GLY A 391 23.26 -11.03 -11.60
N GLN A 392 22.22 -11.70 -11.14
CA GLN A 392 22.09 -13.15 -11.29
C GLN A 392 21.86 -13.51 -12.77
N PRO A 393 22.64 -14.45 -13.35
CA PRO A 393 22.37 -14.90 -14.71
C PRO A 393 21.03 -15.64 -14.72
N SER A 394 20.14 -15.27 -15.63
CA SER A 394 18.96 -16.07 -15.96
C SER A 394 19.39 -17.53 -16.16
N THR A 395 18.61 -18.48 -15.70
CA THR A 395 18.92 -19.92 -15.80
C THR A 395 19.34 -20.27 -17.23
N PRO A 396 20.48 -20.98 -17.46
CA PRO A 396 20.97 -21.23 -18.81
C PRO A 396 19.94 -22.04 -19.61
N GLY A 397 19.21 -21.39 -20.49
CA GLY A 397 18.22 -22.02 -21.37
C GLY A 397 17.22 -21.08 -22.01
N GLN A 398 16.88 -19.98 -21.37
CA GLN A 398 15.84 -19.07 -21.89
C GLN A 398 16.22 -17.59 -21.66
N LYS A 399 17.23 -17.10 -22.37
CA LYS A 399 17.35 -15.64 -22.49
C LYS A 399 16.12 -15.13 -23.23
N TYR A 400 15.41 -14.17 -22.65
CA TYR A 400 14.37 -13.41 -23.33
C TYR A 400 15.02 -12.76 -24.58
N ASP A 401 14.82 -13.39 -25.73
CA ASP A 401 15.18 -12.85 -27.02
C ASP A 401 13.96 -12.06 -27.50
N GLY A 402 14.02 -10.73 -27.41
CA GLY A 402 12.96 -9.80 -27.81
C GLY A 402 12.45 -9.98 -29.25
N HIS A 403 12.96 -10.96 -29.97
CA HIS A 403 12.56 -11.31 -31.32
C HIS A 403 11.70 -12.60 -31.41
N ARG A 404 11.34 -13.26 -30.31
CA ARG A 404 10.42 -14.40 -30.39
C ARG A 404 9.01 -13.91 -30.71
N ARG A 405 8.68 -13.98 -31.98
CA ARG A 405 7.35 -13.73 -32.55
C ARG A 405 6.30 -14.54 -31.74
N CYS A 406 5.28 -13.84 -31.24
CA CYS A 406 4.04 -14.47 -30.84
C CYS A 406 3.59 -15.45 -31.91
N VAL A 407 3.48 -16.72 -31.58
CA VAL A 407 2.77 -17.70 -32.40
C VAL A 407 1.29 -17.35 -32.28
N THR A 408 0.78 -16.60 -33.26
CA THR A 408 -0.65 -16.36 -33.41
C THR A 408 -1.34 -17.67 -33.78
N PRO A 409 -2.45 -18.06 -33.12
CA PRO A 409 -3.31 -19.14 -33.61
C PRO A 409 -3.85 -18.77 -34.99
N GLY A 410 -3.81 -19.73 -35.92
CA GLY A 410 -4.05 -19.58 -37.34
C GLY A 410 -5.22 -18.71 -37.74
N ARG A 411 -4.98 -17.71 -38.56
CA ARG A 411 -5.98 -16.99 -39.31
C ARG A 411 -6.50 -17.87 -40.46
N GLY A 412 -7.76 -18.27 -40.32
CA GLY A 412 -8.55 -18.77 -41.46
C GLY A 412 -8.61 -17.69 -42.55
N ARG A 413 -8.33 -18.09 -43.78
CA ARG A 413 -8.45 -17.25 -44.99
C ARG A 413 -9.88 -16.72 -45.13
N LEU A 414 -10.05 -15.40 -45.15
CA LEU A 414 -11.22 -14.75 -45.76
C LEU A 414 -10.73 -13.76 -46.82
N GLY A 415 -11.45 -13.82 -47.96
CA GLY A 415 -11.12 -13.31 -49.26
C GLY A 415 -10.91 -11.79 -49.34
N ARG A 416 -10.14 -11.41 -50.35
CA ARG A 416 -9.93 -10.05 -50.84
C ARG A 416 -11.23 -9.50 -51.46
N HIS A 417 -11.74 -8.38 -50.99
CA HIS A 417 -12.46 -7.41 -51.82
C HIS A 417 -11.90 -6.03 -51.56
N GLY A 418 -11.41 -5.43 -52.64
CA GLY A 418 -10.82 -4.13 -52.67
C GLY A 418 -11.83 -3.00 -52.49
N PHE A 419 -11.40 -1.92 -51.84
CA PHE A 419 -12.05 -0.61 -51.94
C PHE A 419 -10.94 0.45 -52.17
N ARG A 420 -11.13 1.25 -53.27
CA ARG A 420 -10.32 2.47 -53.55
C ARG A 420 -11.12 3.66 -52.97
N PRO A 421 -10.44 4.70 -52.49
CA PRO A 421 -11.05 5.95 -52.07
C PRO A 421 -11.32 6.92 -53.22
N PRO A 422 -12.20 7.92 -53.01
CA PRO A 422 -11.95 9.25 -53.54
C PRO A 422 -11.26 10.14 -52.49
#